data_ac63b045418bbd8c7f123dd764d5e5a7
#
_entry.id   ac63b045418bbd8c7f123dd764d5e5a7
#
_cell.length_a   1.000
_cell.length_b   1.000
_cell.length_c   1.000
_cell.angle_alpha   90.00
_cell.angle_beta   90.00
_cell.angle_gamma   90.00
#
_symmetry.space_group_name_H-M   'P 1'
#
loop_
_entity.id
_entity.type
_entity.pdbx_description
1 polymer ?
#
loop_
_entity_poly.entity_id
_entity_poly.type
_entity_poly.pdbx_seq_one_letter_code
_entity_poly.pdbx_strand_id
1 'polypeptide(L)'
;KLDPQATYVIGVSGGPDSMALLHLAVSMGLDVIVALVNYHKRVDSDLDYELVKAYAKSHGLRLAYLEVNEYTKENFQAQARTIRYRFFVETVHRYQAKGILLAHHADDCVETILMQKARHTRVPYLGIAPLSYYQGVPVYRPCLGVFKEDLAHYCEVEGVAYRIDSSNLENH
;
A
#
# COMPACT_ATOMS: atom_id res chain seq x y z
N LYS A 1 6.59 -1.56 -17.08
CA LYS A 1 5.21 -1.69 -17.58
C LYS A 1 4.58 -2.98 -17.05
N LEU A 2 3.37 -2.88 -16.50
CA LEU A 2 2.67 -4.05 -15.94
C LEU A 2 2.19 -4.97 -17.05
N ASP A 3 2.23 -6.28 -16.75
CA ASP A 3 1.74 -7.32 -17.64
C ASP A 3 0.25 -7.56 -17.36
N PRO A 4 -0.66 -7.28 -18.31
CA PRO A 4 -2.09 -7.45 -18.06
C PRO A 4 -2.52 -8.90 -17.88
N GLN A 5 -1.67 -9.87 -18.20
CA GLN A 5 -1.96 -11.30 -18.05
C GLN A 5 -1.43 -11.87 -16.72
N ALA A 6 -0.65 -11.09 -15.97
CA ALA A 6 -0.05 -11.55 -14.73
C ALA A 6 -0.92 -11.21 -13.51
N THR A 7 -0.67 -11.93 -12.42
CA THR A 7 -1.27 -11.68 -11.11
C THR A 7 -0.32 -10.80 -10.29
N TYR A 8 -0.88 -9.83 -9.58
CA TYR A 8 -0.12 -8.93 -8.69
C TYR A 8 -0.70 -8.94 -7.29
N VAL A 9 0.18 -8.85 -6.30
CA VAL A 9 -0.20 -8.61 -4.91
C VAL A 9 -0.27 -7.09 -4.71
N ILE A 10 -1.37 -6.59 -4.17
CA ILE A 10 -1.53 -5.17 -3.90
C ILE A 10 -1.63 -4.96 -2.39
N GLY A 11 -0.74 -4.10 -1.86
CA GLY A 11 -0.78 -3.71 -0.45
C GLY A 11 -1.87 -2.68 -0.20
N VAL A 12 -2.83 -3.00 0.65
CA VAL A 12 -4.00 -2.16 0.91
C VAL A 12 -4.14 -1.91 2.41
N SER A 13 -4.26 -0.64 2.80
CA SER A 13 -4.42 -0.22 4.19
C SER A 13 -5.84 0.22 4.55
N GLY A 14 -6.71 0.40 3.56
CA GLY A 14 -8.04 0.98 3.75
C GLY A 14 -8.09 2.49 3.58
N GLY A 15 -6.95 3.17 3.47
CA GLY A 15 -6.87 4.59 3.20
C GLY A 15 -7.14 4.94 1.75
N PRO A 16 -7.30 6.24 1.43
CA PRO A 16 -7.69 6.66 0.08
C PRO A 16 -6.65 6.29 -0.99
N ASP A 17 -5.37 6.31 -0.65
CA ASP A 17 -4.30 6.05 -1.61
C ASP A 17 -4.35 4.61 -2.11
N SER A 18 -4.36 3.66 -1.18
CA SER A 18 -4.36 2.23 -1.51
C SER A 18 -5.71 1.77 -2.08
N MET A 19 -6.82 2.35 -1.62
CA MET A 19 -8.14 2.03 -2.16
C MET A 19 -8.30 2.56 -3.59
N ALA A 20 -7.74 3.74 -3.89
CA ALA A 20 -7.72 4.28 -5.25
C ALA A 20 -6.92 3.38 -6.19
N LEU A 21 -5.73 2.96 -5.78
CA LEU A 21 -4.90 2.05 -6.58
C LEU A 21 -5.60 0.70 -6.80
N LEU A 22 -6.21 0.15 -5.75
CA LEU A 22 -6.94 -1.11 -5.84
C LEU A 22 -8.09 -1.01 -6.85
N HIS A 23 -8.90 0.03 -6.74
CA HIS A 23 -10.04 0.22 -7.64
C HIS A 23 -9.58 0.44 -9.08
N LEU A 24 -8.53 1.21 -9.27
CA LEU A 24 -7.96 1.44 -10.60
C LEU A 24 -7.47 0.13 -11.22
N ALA A 25 -6.75 -0.69 -10.45
CA ALA A 25 -6.24 -1.98 -10.92
C ALA A 25 -7.38 -2.92 -11.32
N VAL A 26 -8.43 -2.98 -10.51
CA VAL A 26 -9.62 -3.79 -10.79
C VAL A 26 -10.34 -3.28 -12.06
N SER A 27 -10.49 -1.96 -12.19
CA SER A 27 -11.12 -1.32 -13.35
C SER A 27 -10.37 -1.58 -14.65
N MET A 28 -9.06 -1.75 -14.57
CA MET A 28 -8.20 -2.07 -15.73
C MET A 28 -8.18 -3.57 -16.04
N GLY A 29 -8.86 -4.38 -15.26
CA GLY A 29 -8.92 -5.82 -15.49
C GLY A 29 -7.71 -6.60 -15.01
N LEU A 30 -6.87 -6.02 -14.14
CA LEU A 30 -5.74 -6.73 -13.57
C LEU A 30 -6.21 -7.79 -12.57
N ASP A 31 -5.56 -8.95 -12.57
CA ASP A 31 -5.77 -9.98 -11.55
C ASP A 31 -4.95 -9.59 -10.32
N VAL A 32 -5.63 -9.25 -9.23
CA VAL A 32 -4.97 -8.78 -8.01
C VAL A 32 -5.37 -9.61 -6.80
N ILE A 33 -4.42 -9.76 -5.89
CA ILE A 33 -4.63 -10.33 -4.57
C ILE A 33 -4.42 -9.20 -3.57
N VAL A 34 -5.47 -8.92 -2.79
CA VAL A 34 -5.43 -7.85 -1.79
C VAL A 34 -4.67 -8.36 -0.57
N ALA A 35 -3.65 -7.63 -0.14
CA ALA A 35 -2.85 -7.97 1.05
C ALA A 35 -2.97 -6.85 2.08
N LEU A 36 -3.44 -7.20 3.28
CA LEU A 36 -3.65 -6.28 4.39
C LEU A 36 -2.96 -6.80 5.65
N VAL A 37 -2.22 -5.91 6.31
CA VAL A 37 -1.62 -6.18 7.62
C VAL A 37 -2.31 -5.31 8.67
N ASN A 38 -2.82 -5.94 9.72
CA ASN A 38 -3.44 -5.26 10.85
C ASN A 38 -2.52 -5.34 12.06
N TYR A 39 -1.97 -4.21 12.48
CA TYR A 39 -1.05 -4.13 13.62
C TYR A 39 -1.78 -3.89 14.93
N HIS A 40 -3.11 -3.72 14.92
CA HIS A 40 -3.92 -3.37 16.09
C HIS A 40 -3.38 -2.15 16.85
N LYS A 41 -2.73 -1.23 16.13
CA LYS A 41 -2.12 -0.04 16.71
C LYS A 41 -3.16 0.98 17.18
N ARG A 42 -4.32 1.00 16.52
CA ARG A 42 -5.41 1.94 16.78
C ARG A 42 -6.69 1.17 17.07
N VAL A 43 -7.59 1.81 17.83
CA VAL A 43 -8.91 1.24 18.15
C VAL A 43 -9.72 0.93 16.89
N ASP A 44 -9.55 1.75 15.85
CA ASP A 44 -10.29 1.65 14.59
C ASP A 44 -9.60 0.82 13.50
N SER A 45 -8.49 0.13 13.84
CA SER A 45 -7.78 -0.73 12.88
C SER A 45 -8.65 -1.84 12.30
N ASP A 46 -9.54 -2.40 13.10
CA ASP A 46 -10.46 -3.44 12.66
C ASP A 46 -11.51 -2.91 11.66
N LEU A 47 -11.82 -1.63 11.72
CA LEU A 47 -12.73 -0.99 10.75
C LEU A 47 -12.08 -0.88 9.38
N ASP A 48 -10.78 -0.64 9.32
CA ASP A 48 -10.03 -0.66 8.07
C ASP A 48 -10.08 -2.04 7.43
N TYR A 49 -9.87 -3.08 8.25
CA TYR A 49 -9.98 -4.47 7.79
C TYR A 49 -11.38 -4.78 7.24
N GLU A 50 -12.41 -4.42 7.98
CA GLU A 50 -13.80 -4.67 7.54
C GLU A 50 -14.12 -3.97 6.22
N LEU A 51 -13.64 -2.74 6.03
CA LEU A 51 -13.82 -2.00 4.80
C LEU A 51 -13.16 -2.70 3.61
N VAL A 52 -11.90 -3.11 3.76
CA VAL A 52 -11.14 -3.79 2.71
C VAL A 52 -11.76 -5.14 2.39
N LYS A 53 -12.16 -5.89 3.42
CA LYS A 53 -12.83 -7.18 3.29
C LYS A 53 -14.13 -7.05 2.49
N ALA A 54 -14.94 -6.05 2.81
CA ALA A 54 -16.20 -5.79 2.10
C ALA A 54 -15.96 -5.48 0.62
N TYR A 55 -14.96 -4.66 0.33
CA TYR A 55 -14.58 -4.34 -1.05
C TYR A 55 -14.14 -5.59 -1.81
N ALA A 56 -13.24 -6.38 -1.21
CA ALA A 56 -12.73 -7.60 -1.83
C ALA A 56 -13.87 -8.58 -2.11
N LYS A 57 -14.79 -8.76 -1.17
CA LYS A 57 -15.96 -9.63 -1.32
C LYS A 57 -16.87 -9.18 -2.46
N SER A 58 -17.17 -7.88 -2.52
CA SER A 58 -18.09 -7.33 -3.54
C SER A 58 -17.50 -7.41 -4.95
N HIS A 59 -16.16 -7.45 -5.08
CA HIS A 59 -15.47 -7.52 -6.37
C HIS A 59 -14.88 -8.90 -6.68
N GLY A 60 -15.18 -9.90 -5.85
CA GLY A 60 -14.69 -11.26 -6.07
C GLY A 60 -13.19 -11.43 -5.97
N LEU A 61 -12.54 -10.62 -5.14
CA LEU A 61 -11.08 -10.62 -4.99
C LEU A 61 -10.63 -11.50 -3.83
N ARG A 62 -9.46 -12.13 -3.99
CA ARG A 62 -8.81 -12.86 -2.91
C ARG A 62 -8.18 -11.88 -1.93
N LEU A 63 -8.31 -12.15 -0.64
CA LEU A 63 -7.77 -11.32 0.44
C LEU A 63 -6.78 -12.15 1.26
N ALA A 64 -5.54 -11.69 1.32
CA ALA A 64 -4.51 -12.20 2.23
C ALA A 64 -4.42 -11.25 3.42
N TYR A 65 -4.57 -11.79 4.62
CA TYR A 65 -4.66 -11.00 5.85
C TYR A 65 -3.65 -11.49 6.88
N LEU A 66 -2.96 -10.55 7.51
CA LEU A 66 -2.02 -10.84 8.59
C LEU A 66 -2.36 -9.95 9.80
N GLU A 67 -2.57 -10.58 10.95
CA GLU A 67 -2.67 -9.88 12.24
C GLU A 67 -1.33 -9.87 12.93
N VAL A 68 -0.94 -8.73 13.47
CA VAL A 68 0.28 -8.56 14.25
C VAL A 68 -0.11 -8.08 15.64
N ASN A 69 0.03 -8.95 16.63
CA ASN A 69 -0.34 -8.68 18.02
C ASN A 69 0.86 -8.29 18.89
N GLU A 70 2.08 -8.64 18.46
CA GLU A 70 3.31 -8.41 19.21
C GLU A 70 4.28 -7.57 18.41
N TYR A 71 4.59 -6.40 18.92
CA TYR A 71 5.64 -5.52 18.40
C TYR A 71 6.12 -4.61 19.54
N THR A 72 7.37 -4.14 19.44
CA THR A 72 7.89 -3.17 20.41
C THR A 72 7.54 -1.76 19.97
N LYS A 73 7.35 -0.84 20.93
CA LYS A 73 7.05 0.57 20.62
C LYS A 73 8.24 1.27 19.99
N GLU A 74 9.45 0.82 20.31
CA GLU A 74 10.67 1.35 19.73
C GLU A 74 10.80 0.88 18.28
N ASN A 75 11.14 1.79 17.38
CA ASN A 75 11.31 1.52 15.94
C ASN A 75 10.09 0.85 15.29
N PHE A 76 8.89 1.17 15.76
CA PHE A 76 7.65 0.58 15.23
C PHE A 76 7.58 0.68 13.70
N GLN A 77 7.92 1.84 13.13
CA GLN A 77 7.83 2.04 11.69
C GLN A 77 8.75 1.10 10.91
N ALA A 78 9.98 0.88 11.42
CA ALA A 78 10.94 -0.03 10.79
C ALA A 78 10.46 -1.49 10.89
N GLN A 79 9.95 -1.88 12.06
CA GLN A 79 9.40 -3.24 12.27
C GLN A 79 8.18 -3.48 11.38
N ALA A 80 7.26 -2.52 11.34
CA ALA A 80 6.06 -2.59 10.53
C ALA A 80 6.38 -2.74 9.05
N ARG A 81 7.36 -1.97 8.56
CA ARG A 81 7.83 -2.07 7.19
C ARG A 81 8.38 -3.47 6.87
N THR A 82 9.23 -4.00 7.73
CA THR A 82 9.82 -5.34 7.54
C THR A 82 8.74 -6.43 7.53
N ILE A 83 7.81 -6.39 8.48
CA ILE A 83 6.70 -7.34 8.58
C ILE A 83 5.83 -7.26 7.32
N ARG A 84 5.49 -6.06 6.89
CA ARG A 84 4.62 -5.82 5.74
C ARG A 84 5.25 -6.35 4.46
N TYR A 85 6.51 -6.01 4.19
CA TYR A 85 7.19 -6.45 2.97
C TYR A 85 7.41 -7.96 2.95
N ARG A 86 7.75 -8.56 4.08
CA ARG A 86 7.85 -10.03 4.19
C ARG A 86 6.53 -10.70 3.86
N PHE A 87 5.45 -10.18 4.40
CA PHE A 87 4.10 -10.68 4.14
C PHE A 87 3.74 -10.58 2.66
N PHE A 88 4.04 -9.46 2.03
CA PHE A 88 3.79 -9.29 0.59
C PHE A 88 4.59 -10.29 -0.24
N VAL A 89 5.86 -10.51 0.08
CA VAL A 89 6.70 -11.49 -0.61
C VAL A 89 6.17 -12.91 -0.42
N GLU A 90 5.80 -13.28 0.79
CA GLU A 90 5.17 -14.60 1.06
C GLU A 90 3.89 -14.78 0.25
N THR A 91 3.09 -13.73 0.16
CA THR A 91 1.85 -13.75 -0.63
C THR A 91 2.15 -13.90 -2.12
N VAL A 92 3.17 -13.21 -2.63
CA VAL A 92 3.63 -13.37 -4.03
C VAL A 92 3.97 -14.82 -4.32
N HIS A 93 4.75 -15.47 -3.45
CA HIS A 93 5.15 -16.87 -3.64
C HIS A 93 3.95 -17.82 -3.52
N ARG A 94 3.08 -17.58 -2.56
CA ARG A 94 1.90 -18.41 -2.32
C ARG A 94 0.96 -18.45 -3.52
N TYR A 95 0.74 -17.31 -4.16
CA TYR A 95 -0.19 -17.19 -5.29
C TYR A 95 0.50 -17.12 -6.64
N GLN A 96 1.81 -17.29 -6.68
CA GLN A 96 2.61 -17.22 -7.91
C GLN A 96 2.39 -15.90 -8.66
N ALA A 97 2.31 -14.81 -7.88
CA ALA A 97 2.17 -13.48 -8.44
C ALA A 97 3.49 -12.99 -9.04
N LYS A 98 3.42 -12.04 -9.96
CA LYS A 98 4.58 -11.49 -10.65
C LYS A 98 5.29 -10.39 -9.85
N GLY A 99 4.56 -9.70 -8.99
CA GLY A 99 5.12 -8.62 -8.21
C GLY A 99 4.11 -8.00 -7.26
N ILE A 100 4.54 -6.91 -6.63
CA ILE A 100 3.79 -6.17 -5.61
C ILE A 100 3.47 -4.79 -6.16
N LEU A 101 2.23 -4.32 -5.95
CA LEU A 101 1.80 -2.96 -6.25
C LEU A 101 1.60 -2.20 -4.94
N LEU A 102 2.20 -1.02 -4.83
CA LEU A 102 2.05 -0.13 -3.67
C LEU A 102 1.58 1.26 -4.12
N ALA A 103 0.83 1.93 -3.25
CA ALA A 103 0.17 3.19 -3.54
C ALA A 103 0.97 4.42 -3.07
N HIS A 104 2.30 4.38 -3.16
CA HIS A 104 3.11 5.57 -2.93
C HIS A 104 2.78 6.63 -4.00
N HIS A 105 2.71 7.89 -3.60
CA HIS A 105 2.29 8.99 -4.47
C HIS A 105 3.32 10.12 -4.50
N ALA A 106 3.01 11.19 -5.23
CA ALA A 106 3.94 12.29 -5.43
C ALA A 106 4.32 13.00 -4.12
N ASP A 107 3.39 13.15 -3.19
CA ASP A 107 3.65 13.75 -1.88
C ASP A 107 4.66 12.93 -1.08
N ASP A 108 4.55 11.59 -1.11
CA ASP A 108 5.54 10.69 -0.47
C ASP A 108 6.93 10.88 -1.07
N CYS A 109 7.00 11.01 -2.39
CA CYS A 109 8.27 11.19 -3.09
C CYS A 109 8.93 12.50 -2.69
N VAL A 110 8.17 13.61 -2.65
CA VAL A 110 8.67 14.92 -2.22
C VAL A 110 9.16 14.86 -0.78
N GLU A 111 8.39 14.26 0.12
CA GLU A 111 8.77 14.11 1.52
C GLU A 111 10.08 13.33 1.66
N THR A 112 10.23 12.24 0.92
CA THR A 112 11.44 11.43 0.92
C THR A 112 12.64 12.24 0.43
N ILE A 113 12.50 13.00 -0.65
CA ILE A 113 13.57 13.86 -1.18
C ILE A 113 14.01 14.87 -0.12
N LEU A 114 13.07 15.53 0.55
CA LEU A 114 13.37 16.51 1.59
C LEU A 114 14.12 15.85 2.76
N MET A 115 13.70 14.67 3.18
CA MET A 115 14.39 13.93 4.26
C MET A 115 15.80 13.52 3.84
N GLN A 116 16.00 13.03 2.62
CA GLN A 116 17.30 12.65 2.10
C GLN A 116 18.25 13.84 2.04
N LYS A 117 17.77 14.99 1.59
CA LYS A 117 18.57 16.23 1.55
C LYS A 117 18.92 16.72 2.95
N ALA A 118 17.98 16.65 3.89
CA ALA A 118 18.21 17.09 5.27
C ALA A 118 19.29 16.26 5.97
N ARG A 119 19.41 14.96 5.64
CA ARG A 119 20.41 14.05 6.22
C ARG A 119 21.80 14.18 5.58
N HIS A 120 21.92 14.91 4.48
CA HIS A 120 23.19 15.09 3.73
C HIS A 120 23.89 13.77 3.36
N THR A 121 23.13 12.68 3.22
CA THR A 121 23.69 11.37 2.85
C THR A 121 23.60 11.16 1.36
N ARG A 122 24.62 10.49 0.79
CA ARG A 122 24.54 10.02 -0.60
C ARG A 122 23.56 8.85 -0.65
N VAL A 123 22.64 8.92 -1.59
CA VAL A 123 21.65 7.87 -1.81
C VAL A 123 21.74 7.40 -3.27
N PRO A 124 21.49 6.10 -3.54
CA PRO A 124 21.54 5.60 -4.92
C PRO A 124 20.43 6.16 -5.81
N TYR A 125 19.34 6.62 -5.21
CA TYR A 125 18.20 7.19 -5.92
C TYR A 125 17.57 8.31 -5.09
N LEU A 126 17.32 9.45 -5.73
CA LEU A 126 16.67 10.57 -5.06
C LEU A 126 15.15 10.38 -5.11
N GLY A 127 14.51 10.37 -3.95
CA GLY A 127 13.07 10.12 -3.82
C GLY A 127 12.76 8.63 -3.77
N ILE A 128 11.60 8.25 -4.32
CA ILE A 128 11.09 6.89 -4.34
C ILE A 128 11.09 6.40 -5.80
N ALA A 129 11.71 5.25 -6.05
CA ALA A 129 11.77 4.67 -7.38
C ALA A 129 10.42 4.07 -7.80
N PRO A 130 10.02 4.22 -9.08
CA PRO A 130 8.78 3.58 -9.58
C PRO A 130 8.85 2.06 -9.60
N LEU A 131 10.05 1.49 -9.68
CA LEU A 131 10.28 0.06 -9.60
C LEU A 131 11.47 -0.19 -8.70
N SER A 132 11.31 -1.08 -7.73
CA SER A 132 12.40 -1.57 -6.90
C SER A 132 12.21 -3.07 -6.67
N TYR A 133 13.13 -3.69 -5.95
CA TYR A 133 13.09 -5.13 -5.68
C TYR A 133 13.25 -5.36 -4.18
N TYR A 134 12.44 -6.26 -3.64
CA TYR A 134 12.57 -6.71 -2.25
C TYR A 134 12.67 -8.23 -2.27
N GLN A 135 13.82 -8.75 -1.81
CA GLN A 135 14.14 -10.18 -1.85
C GLN A 135 13.89 -10.80 -3.24
N GLY A 136 14.30 -10.07 -4.28
CA GLY A 136 14.14 -10.50 -5.67
C GLY A 136 12.75 -10.31 -6.26
N VAL A 137 11.77 -9.84 -5.50
CA VAL A 137 10.40 -9.60 -5.97
C VAL A 137 10.24 -8.15 -6.43
N PRO A 138 9.73 -7.92 -7.66
CA PRO A 138 9.49 -6.56 -8.14
C PRO A 138 8.41 -5.85 -7.33
N VAL A 139 8.68 -4.59 -6.99
CA VAL A 139 7.74 -3.69 -6.31
C VAL A 139 7.48 -2.50 -7.23
N TYR A 140 6.24 -2.38 -7.70
CA TYR A 140 5.81 -1.32 -8.60
C TYR A 140 5.03 -0.25 -7.83
N ARG A 141 5.27 1.02 -8.18
CA ARG A 141 4.59 2.18 -7.57
C ARG A 141 3.94 3.03 -8.65
N PRO A 142 2.77 2.61 -9.17
CA PRO A 142 2.16 3.27 -10.33
C PRO A 142 1.69 4.70 -10.07
N CYS A 143 1.49 5.10 -8.80
CA CYS A 143 0.90 6.39 -8.44
C CYS A 143 1.92 7.47 -8.10
N LEU A 144 3.22 7.25 -8.33
CA LEU A 144 4.26 8.24 -7.99
C LEU A 144 4.12 9.58 -8.70
N GLY A 145 3.46 9.61 -9.85
CA GLY A 145 3.18 10.84 -10.58
C GLY A 145 1.87 11.52 -10.19
N VAL A 146 1.15 10.99 -9.23
CA VAL A 146 -0.18 11.48 -8.84
C VAL A 146 -0.13 12.04 -7.42
N PHE A 147 -0.76 13.19 -7.20
CA PHE A 147 -0.83 13.79 -5.87
C PHE A 147 -1.88 13.08 -5.00
N LYS A 148 -1.63 13.08 -3.69
CA LYS A 148 -2.53 12.49 -2.69
C LYS A 148 -3.96 12.98 -2.84
N GLU A 149 -4.13 14.28 -3.05
CA GLU A 149 -5.44 14.92 -3.22
C GLU A 149 -6.21 14.33 -4.41
N ASP A 150 -5.51 14.05 -5.51
CA ASP A 150 -6.12 13.48 -6.71
C ASP A 150 -6.58 12.03 -6.48
N LEU A 151 -5.85 11.27 -5.68
CA LEU A 151 -6.24 9.90 -5.32
C LEU A 151 -7.52 9.89 -4.47
N ALA A 152 -7.62 10.79 -3.48
CA ALA A 152 -8.81 10.91 -2.67
C ALA A 152 -10.03 11.36 -3.52
N HIS A 153 -9.80 12.31 -4.43
CA HIS A 153 -10.84 12.77 -5.35
C HIS A 153 -11.33 11.65 -6.27
N TYR A 154 -10.42 10.82 -6.76
CA TYR A 154 -10.75 9.65 -7.57
C TYR A 154 -11.69 8.70 -6.81
N CYS A 155 -11.39 8.43 -5.54
CA CYS A 155 -12.26 7.59 -4.70
C CYS A 155 -13.67 8.19 -4.58
N GLU A 156 -13.76 9.50 -4.38
CA GLU A 156 -15.06 10.18 -4.27
C GLU A 156 -15.85 10.11 -5.57
N VAL A 157 -15.21 10.35 -6.71
CA VAL A 157 -15.86 10.31 -8.03
C VAL A 157 -16.34 8.91 -8.36
N GLU A 158 -15.52 7.89 -8.06
CA GLU A 158 -15.85 6.50 -8.38
C GLU A 158 -16.68 5.79 -7.30
N GLY A 159 -16.99 6.47 -6.21
CA GLY A 159 -17.79 5.89 -5.13
C GLY A 159 -17.05 4.82 -4.34
N VAL A 160 -15.73 4.92 -4.24
CA VAL A 160 -14.88 3.96 -3.52
C VAL A 160 -14.79 4.38 -2.06
N ALA A 161 -15.24 3.51 -1.16
CA ALA A 161 -15.13 3.76 0.28
C ALA A 161 -13.68 3.69 0.75
N TYR A 162 -13.31 4.57 1.67
CA TYR A 162 -12.00 4.57 2.32
C TYR A 162 -12.14 5.16 3.73
N ARG A 163 -11.12 4.94 4.55
CA ARG A 163 -11.06 5.51 5.89
C ARG A 163 -9.83 6.39 6.02
N ILE A 164 -9.98 7.50 6.72
CA ILE A 164 -8.85 8.37 7.05
C ILE A 164 -8.31 7.92 8.40
N ASP A 165 -6.98 7.78 8.49
CA ASP A 165 -6.30 7.43 9.72
C ASP A 165 -6.57 8.50 10.78
N SER A 166 -7.12 8.08 11.96
CA SER A 166 -7.42 8.99 13.05
C SER A 166 -6.17 9.72 13.58
N SER A 167 -5.00 9.10 13.48
CA SER A 167 -3.73 9.74 13.88
C SER A 167 -3.35 10.91 12.97
N ASN A 168 -3.82 10.96 11.73
CA ASN A 168 -3.60 12.09 10.83
C ASN A 168 -4.44 13.31 11.17
N LEU A 169 -5.51 13.15 11.93
CA LEU A 169 -6.39 14.24 12.37
C LEU A 169 -5.83 14.98 13.58
N GLU A 170 -4.98 14.32 14.37
CA GLU A 170 -4.39 14.88 15.59
C GLU A 170 -3.20 15.83 15.32
N ASN A 171 -2.65 15.79 14.11
CA ASN A 171 -1.49 16.60 13.71
C ASN A 171 -1.87 17.89 12.99
N HIS A 172 -3.11 18.23 13.00
CA HIS A 172 -3.65 19.46 12.45
C HIS A 172 -4.32 20.28 13.56
#